data_c48ca70d20711f2ef9523e97bab67de0
#
_entry.id   c48ca70d20711f2ef9523e97bab67de0
#
_cell.length_a   1.000
_cell.length_b   1.000
_cell.length_c   1.000
_cell.angle_alpha   90.00
_cell.angle_beta   90.00
_cell.angle_gamma   90.00
#
_symmetry.space_group_name_H-M   'P 1'
#
loop_
_entity.id
_entity.type
_entity.pdbx_description
1 polymer ?
#
loop_
_entity_poly.entity_id
_entity_poly.type
_entity_poly.pdbx_seq_one_letter_code
_entity_poly.pdbx_strand_id
1 'polypeptide(L)'
;MLSKEDIIILDKTQIKAAGEVLGRALKDDPVTIWDIPDKEKRHAVIKHVFQLTSCWGVKFGETHATSENLEGIAVWLPYINKEFKAINNFGCVLKSKMYKLGRQASKRITPIEDHNAKIHREFAPDDHWYLQTLGVDPIHQGKGYGSLLMEYMLEKIDTSKPLPIFLETSTEINVKFYKRFGFEVVSKGIIPNTDVEQWHLLRSVKQ
;
A
#
# COMPACT_ATOMS: atom_id res chain seq x y z
N MET A 1 -25.21 -4.41 3.39
CA MET A 1 -24.76 -3.20 4.10
C MET A 1 -23.29 -3.41 4.40
N LEU A 2 -22.43 -2.40 4.25
CA LEU A 2 -21.00 -2.54 4.55
C LEU A 2 -20.81 -2.76 6.05
N SER A 3 -20.11 -3.83 6.45
CA SER A 3 -19.86 -4.19 7.84
C SER A 3 -18.37 -4.51 8.08
N LYS A 4 -17.85 -4.16 9.25
CA LYS A 4 -16.51 -4.59 9.68
C LYS A 4 -16.42 -6.11 9.90
N GLU A 5 -17.56 -6.75 10.16
CA GLU A 5 -17.67 -8.20 10.36
C GLU A 5 -17.44 -8.98 9.06
N ASP A 6 -17.66 -8.34 7.89
CA ASP A 6 -17.42 -8.95 6.58
C ASP A 6 -15.94 -8.92 6.18
N ILE A 7 -15.10 -8.14 6.88
CA ILE A 7 -13.67 -8.01 6.56
C ILE A 7 -12.95 -9.31 6.85
N ILE A 8 -12.22 -9.77 5.85
CA ILE A 8 -11.40 -10.97 5.94
C ILE A 8 -9.90 -10.66 5.91
N ILE A 9 -9.12 -11.50 6.56
CA ILE A 9 -7.66 -11.51 6.45
C ILE A 9 -7.30 -12.50 5.35
N LEU A 10 -6.61 -12.02 4.32
CA LEU A 10 -6.24 -12.84 3.17
C LEU A 10 -5.13 -13.83 3.50
N ASP A 11 -5.22 -15.00 2.88
CA ASP A 11 -4.18 -16.01 2.92
C ASP A 11 -3.38 -16.10 1.61
N LYS A 12 -2.44 -17.06 1.57
CA LYS A 12 -1.56 -17.28 0.41
C LYS A 12 -2.27 -17.65 -0.89
N THR A 13 -3.50 -18.15 -0.83
CA THR A 13 -4.28 -18.58 -2.00
C THR A 13 -4.90 -17.40 -2.71
N GLN A 14 -5.17 -16.31 -1.98
CA GLN A 14 -5.86 -15.12 -2.44
C GLN A 14 -4.92 -14.02 -2.98
N ILE A 15 -3.59 -14.15 -2.80
CA ILE A 15 -2.58 -13.17 -3.23
C ILE A 15 -2.73 -12.78 -4.71
N LYS A 16 -3.02 -13.75 -5.58
CA LYS A 16 -3.18 -13.46 -7.03
C LYS A 16 -4.38 -12.56 -7.29
N ALA A 17 -5.53 -12.87 -6.70
CA ALA A 17 -6.76 -12.10 -6.84
C ALA A 17 -6.60 -10.70 -6.24
N ALA A 18 -5.99 -10.60 -5.05
CA ALA A 18 -5.67 -9.31 -4.42
C ALA A 18 -4.82 -8.42 -5.33
N GLY A 19 -3.76 -8.96 -5.93
CA GLY A 19 -2.92 -8.20 -6.85
C GLY A 19 -3.65 -7.76 -8.12
N GLU A 20 -4.64 -8.52 -8.60
CA GLU A 20 -5.45 -8.13 -9.74
C GLU A 20 -6.41 -6.98 -9.39
N VAL A 21 -7.03 -7.00 -8.22
CA VAL A 21 -7.88 -5.91 -7.72
C VAL A 21 -7.06 -4.63 -7.54
N LEU A 22 -5.96 -4.70 -6.79
CA LEU A 22 -5.08 -3.56 -6.57
C LEU A 22 -4.48 -3.04 -7.89
N GLY A 23 -4.15 -3.92 -8.83
CA GLY A 23 -3.69 -3.55 -10.16
C GLY A 23 -4.73 -2.74 -10.93
N ARG A 24 -6.01 -3.07 -10.85
CA ARG A 24 -7.09 -2.26 -11.44
C ARG A 24 -7.30 -0.95 -10.71
N ALA A 25 -7.21 -0.97 -9.38
CA ALA A 25 -7.42 0.19 -8.52
C ALA A 25 -6.36 1.28 -8.72
N LEU A 26 -5.10 0.89 -8.89
CA LEU A 26 -3.93 1.78 -8.83
C LEU A 26 -3.17 1.90 -10.17
N LYS A 27 -3.70 1.35 -11.26
CA LYS A 27 -3.04 1.40 -12.59
C LYS A 27 -2.78 2.82 -13.10
N ASP A 28 -3.57 3.79 -12.67
CA ASP A 28 -3.48 5.18 -13.10
C ASP A 28 -2.98 6.11 -11.96
N ASP A 29 -2.42 5.54 -10.88
CA ASP A 29 -1.69 6.30 -9.87
C ASP A 29 -0.42 6.95 -10.47
N PRO A 30 -0.05 8.19 -10.08
CA PRO A 30 1.11 8.89 -10.62
C PRO A 30 2.42 8.09 -10.54
N VAL A 31 2.69 7.40 -9.43
CA VAL A 31 3.88 6.54 -9.30
C VAL A 31 3.81 5.38 -10.30
N THR A 32 2.66 4.74 -10.41
CA THR A 32 2.45 3.61 -11.34
C THR A 32 2.61 4.03 -12.80
N ILE A 33 2.11 5.23 -13.16
CA ILE A 33 2.30 5.82 -14.50
C ILE A 33 3.77 6.10 -14.75
N TRP A 34 4.48 6.67 -13.78
CA TRP A 34 5.91 6.90 -13.89
C TRP A 34 6.70 5.60 -14.07
N ASP A 35 6.43 4.58 -13.24
CA ASP A 35 7.12 3.29 -13.30
C ASP A 35 6.97 2.59 -14.65
N ILE A 36 5.76 2.65 -15.21
CA ILE A 36 5.40 1.99 -16.47
C ILE A 36 4.58 2.95 -17.33
N PRO A 37 5.25 3.87 -18.09
CA PRO A 37 4.57 4.90 -18.88
C PRO A 37 3.66 4.34 -19.99
N ASP A 38 4.04 3.24 -20.61
CA ASP A 38 3.22 2.56 -21.61
C ASP A 38 1.94 2.02 -20.95
N LYS A 39 0.79 2.55 -21.36
CA LYS A 39 -0.51 2.26 -20.76
C LYS A 39 -0.92 0.79 -20.91
N GLU A 40 -0.74 0.22 -22.08
CA GLU A 40 -1.13 -1.16 -22.35
C GLU A 40 -0.27 -2.14 -21.56
N LYS A 41 1.05 -1.93 -21.60
CA LYS A 41 1.99 -2.70 -20.80
C LYS A 41 1.68 -2.55 -19.30
N ARG A 42 1.44 -1.33 -18.82
CA ARG A 42 1.09 -1.07 -17.42
C ARG A 42 -0.13 -1.87 -16.98
N HIS A 43 -1.21 -1.81 -17.74
CA HIS A 43 -2.44 -2.57 -17.44
C HIS A 43 -2.21 -4.09 -17.42
N ALA A 44 -1.30 -4.60 -18.24
CA ALA A 44 -0.99 -6.02 -18.29
C ALA A 44 -0.15 -6.50 -17.11
N VAL A 45 0.82 -5.68 -16.63
CA VAL A 45 1.86 -6.18 -15.72
C VAL A 45 1.81 -5.60 -14.31
N ILE A 46 1.13 -4.47 -14.06
CA ILE A 46 1.12 -3.78 -12.76
C ILE A 46 0.60 -4.67 -11.61
N LYS A 47 -0.31 -5.58 -11.91
CA LYS A 47 -0.79 -6.58 -10.94
C LYS A 47 0.35 -7.37 -10.28
N HIS A 48 1.49 -7.54 -10.93
CA HIS A 48 2.62 -8.28 -10.38
C HIS A 48 3.31 -7.52 -9.25
N VAL A 49 3.34 -6.18 -9.31
CA VAL A 49 3.78 -5.34 -8.19
C VAL A 49 2.87 -5.57 -7.00
N PHE A 50 1.56 -5.48 -7.20
CA PHE A 50 0.59 -5.62 -6.12
C PHE A 50 0.43 -7.07 -5.62
N GLN A 51 0.74 -8.08 -6.43
CA GLN A 51 0.91 -9.45 -5.94
C GLN A 51 2.12 -9.58 -5.00
N LEU A 52 3.21 -8.83 -5.27
CA LEU A 52 4.37 -8.80 -4.38
C LEU A 52 4.01 -8.14 -3.04
N THR A 53 3.41 -6.96 -3.06
CA THR A 53 3.01 -6.25 -1.83
C THR A 53 1.99 -7.06 -1.02
N SER A 54 0.98 -7.66 -1.67
CA SER A 54 0.02 -8.55 -1.01
C SER A 54 0.70 -9.79 -0.40
N CYS A 55 1.70 -10.35 -1.08
CA CYS A 55 2.48 -11.47 -0.52
C CYS A 55 3.27 -11.04 0.72
N TRP A 56 3.81 -9.82 0.74
CA TRP A 56 4.48 -9.29 1.94
C TRP A 56 3.51 -9.12 3.10
N GLY A 57 2.33 -8.53 2.86
CA GLY A 57 1.30 -8.41 3.88
C GLY A 57 0.89 -9.76 4.46
N VAL A 58 0.57 -10.75 3.62
CA VAL A 58 0.19 -12.10 4.05
C VAL A 58 1.32 -12.81 4.81
N LYS A 59 2.57 -12.57 4.47
CA LYS A 59 3.70 -13.29 5.06
C LYS A 59 4.31 -12.61 6.28
N PHE A 60 4.35 -11.29 6.30
CA PHE A 60 5.11 -10.51 7.28
C PHE A 60 4.28 -9.48 8.04
N GLY A 61 3.03 -9.27 7.63
CA GLY A 61 2.10 -8.32 8.22
C GLY A 61 0.67 -8.82 8.11
N GLU A 62 -0.21 -7.97 7.57
CA GLU A 62 -1.61 -8.31 7.36
C GLU A 62 -2.09 -7.76 6.00
N THR A 63 -2.89 -8.56 5.31
CA THR A 63 -3.62 -8.11 4.11
C THR A 63 -5.11 -8.33 4.36
N HIS A 64 -5.87 -7.25 4.36
CA HIS A 64 -7.30 -7.29 4.59
C HIS A 64 -8.06 -7.04 3.29
N ALA A 65 -9.19 -7.72 3.12
CA ALA A 65 -10.17 -7.40 2.11
C ALA A 65 -11.53 -7.10 2.74
N THR A 66 -12.33 -6.31 2.06
CA THR A 66 -13.67 -5.89 2.52
C THR A 66 -14.66 -7.04 2.64
N SER A 67 -14.47 -8.11 1.88
CA SER A 67 -15.22 -9.38 1.92
C SER A 67 -14.53 -10.42 1.04
N GLU A 68 -15.11 -11.60 0.92
CA GLU A 68 -14.68 -12.64 -0.03
C GLU A 68 -14.76 -12.19 -1.51
N ASN A 69 -15.50 -11.12 -1.82
CA ASN A 69 -15.58 -10.56 -3.17
C ASN A 69 -14.42 -9.61 -3.50
N LEU A 70 -13.59 -9.25 -2.50
CA LEU A 70 -12.38 -8.43 -2.65
C LEU A 70 -12.63 -7.03 -3.26
N GLU A 71 -13.72 -6.33 -2.89
CA GLU A 71 -14.06 -5.01 -3.45
C GLU A 71 -12.99 -3.95 -3.13
N GLY A 72 -12.35 -4.07 -1.95
CA GLY A 72 -11.23 -3.25 -1.52
C GLY A 72 -10.21 -4.07 -0.75
N ILE A 73 -8.94 -3.66 -0.83
CA ILE A 73 -7.83 -4.36 -0.20
C ILE A 73 -6.89 -3.35 0.44
N ALA A 74 -6.43 -3.67 1.66
CA ALA A 74 -5.40 -2.93 2.38
C ALA A 74 -4.26 -3.87 2.80
N VAL A 75 -3.02 -3.44 2.58
CA VAL A 75 -1.81 -4.16 2.94
C VAL A 75 -1.07 -3.40 4.02
N TRP A 76 -0.83 -4.04 5.14
CA TRP A 76 -0.21 -3.47 6.33
C TRP A 76 1.04 -4.23 6.72
N LEU A 77 2.12 -3.50 6.99
CA LEU A 77 3.41 -4.06 7.37
C LEU A 77 3.85 -3.50 8.72
N PRO A 78 4.24 -4.33 9.69
CA PRO A 78 4.82 -3.86 10.94
C PRO A 78 6.31 -3.53 10.72
N TYR A 79 6.72 -2.35 11.17
CA TYR A 79 8.11 -1.94 11.26
C TYR A 79 8.56 -1.94 12.72
N ILE A 80 9.70 -2.56 12.98
CA ILE A 80 10.31 -2.63 14.30
C ILE A 80 11.73 -2.08 14.18
N ASN A 81 12.08 -1.08 15.01
CA ASN A 81 13.35 -0.35 14.93
C ASN A 81 13.60 0.23 13.52
N LYS A 82 12.57 0.81 12.90
CA LYS A 82 12.59 1.33 11.51
C LYS A 82 12.95 0.29 10.45
N GLU A 83 12.89 -0.98 10.75
CA GLU A 83 13.21 -2.05 9.81
C GLU A 83 11.98 -2.90 9.50
N PHE A 84 11.77 -3.13 8.22
CA PHE A 84 10.89 -4.17 7.73
C PHE A 84 11.72 -5.44 7.49
N LYS A 85 11.56 -6.42 8.38
CA LYS A 85 12.32 -7.68 8.30
C LYS A 85 11.69 -8.64 7.28
N ALA A 86 11.86 -8.35 5.99
CA ALA A 86 11.50 -9.29 4.93
C ALA A 86 12.57 -10.39 4.75
N ILE A 87 12.83 -11.15 5.81
CA ILE A 87 13.77 -12.30 5.75
C ILE A 87 13.21 -13.32 4.75
N ASN A 88 14.01 -13.67 3.72
CA ASN A 88 13.61 -14.59 2.64
C ASN A 88 12.44 -14.12 1.75
N ASN A 89 12.51 -12.87 1.27
CA ASN A 89 11.57 -12.29 0.31
C ASN A 89 11.51 -13.03 -1.06
N PHE A 90 12.51 -13.85 -1.37
CA PHE A 90 12.65 -14.53 -2.66
C PHE A 90 11.37 -15.29 -3.08
N GLY A 91 10.70 -15.95 -2.14
CA GLY A 91 9.45 -16.67 -2.42
C GLY A 91 8.30 -15.76 -2.90
N CYS A 92 8.20 -14.53 -2.37
CA CYS A 92 7.21 -13.54 -2.82
C CYS A 92 7.57 -12.98 -4.20
N VAL A 93 8.84 -12.67 -4.45
CA VAL A 93 9.33 -12.18 -5.75
C VAL A 93 9.05 -13.21 -6.86
N LEU A 94 9.31 -14.50 -6.60
CA LEU A 94 9.05 -15.56 -7.57
C LEU A 94 7.55 -15.76 -7.83
N LYS A 95 6.73 -15.81 -6.77
CA LYS A 95 5.27 -15.99 -6.86
C LYS A 95 4.58 -14.83 -7.58
N SER A 96 5.00 -13.59 -7.31
CA SER A 96 4.44 -12.39 -7.94
C SER A 96 4.79 -12.25 -9.43
N LYS A 97 5.79 -12.98 -9.91
CA LYS A 97 6.29 -12.87 -11.30
C LYS A 97 6.79 -11.45 -11.64
N MET A 98 7.42 -10.76 -10.68
CA MET A 98 7.98 -9.41 -10.87
C MET A 98 8.90 -9.27 -12.09
N TYR A 99 9.55 -10.36 -12.52
CA TYR A 99 10.38 -10.38 -13.74
C TYR A 99 9.61 -9.97 -15.00
N LYS A 100 8.27 -10.05 -15.03
CA LYS A 100 7.43 -9.64 -16.16
C LYS A 100 7.37 -8.12 -16.36
N LEU A 101 7.72 -7.31 -15.36
CA LEU A 101 7.83 -5.86 -15.49
C LEU A 101 8.96 -5.47 -16.48
N GLY A 102 10.01 -6.29 -16.52
CA GLY A 102 11.19 -6.07 -17.37
C GLY A 102 12.15 -5.02 -16.78
N ARG A 103 13.36 -5.00 -17.37
CA ARG A 103 14.49 -4.18 -16.87
C ARG A 103 14.20 -2.68 -16.80
N GLN A 104 13.43 -2.16 -17.76
CA GLN A 104 13.16 -0.72 -17.83
C GLN A 104 12.28 -0.25 -16.67
N ALA A 105 11.21 -0.97 -16.35
CA ALA A 105 10.37 -0.67 -15.19
C ALA A 105 11.18 -0.80 -13.88
N SER A 106 11.97 -1.87 -13.73
CA SER A 106 12.82 -2.02 -12.53
C SER A 106 13.77 -0.85 -12.32
N LYS A 107 14.37 -0.30 -13.38
CA LYS A 107 15.23 0.89 -13.29
C LYS A 107 14.48 2.16 -12.87
N ARG A 108 13.18 2.25 -13.15
CA ARG A 108 12.35 3.40 -12.77
C ARG A 108 11.82 3.27 -11.33
N ILE A 109 11.50 2.06 -10.91
CA ILE A 109 11.01 1.77 -9.56
C ILE A 109 12.09 2.02 -8.50
N THR A 110 13.33 1.59 -8.73
CA THR A 110 14.41 1.66 -7.74
C THR A 110 14.63 3.07 -7.15
N PRO A 111 14.75 4.16 -7.94
CA PRO A 111 14.92 5.50 -7.36
C PRO A 111 13.74 5.96 -6.49
N ILE A 112 12.51 5.54 -6.82
CA ILE A 112 11.32 5.84 -6.02
C ILE A 112 11.39 5.12 -4.67
N GLU A 113 11.69 3.83 -4.70
CA GLU A 113 11.84 3.02 -3.48
C GLU A 113 12.98 3.55 -2.59
N ASP A 114 14.12 3.95 -3.18
CA ASP A 114 15.25 4.53 -2.44
C ASP A 114 14.85 5.87 -1.78
N HIS A 115 14.10 6.72 -2.51
CA HIS A 115 13.59 7.97 -1.98
C HIS A 115 12.62 7.72 -0.82
N ASN A 116 11.62 6.85 -1.02
CA ASN A 116 10.66 6.50 0.01
C ASN A 116 11.33 5.92 1.25
N ALA A 117 12.29 5.02 1.06
CA ALA A 117 13.05 4.44 2.17
C ALA A 117 13.86 5.50 2.95
N LYS A 118 14.37 6.54 2.28
CA LYS A 118 15.06 7.66 2.94
C LYS A 118 14.08 8.46 3.80
N ILE A 119 12.97 8.92 3.22
CA ILE A 119 11.95 9.71 3.93
C ILE A 119 11.33 8.91 5.06
N HIS A 120 11.07 7.63 4.84
CA HIS A 120 10.56 6.72 5.86
C HIS A 120 11.51 6.67 7.07
N ARG A 121 12.82 6.49 6.87
CA ARG A 121 13.81 6.50 7.98
C ARG A 121 13.89 7.85 8.70
N GLU A 122 13.65 8.95 8.00
CA GLU A 122 13.72 10.30 8.57
C GLU A 122 12.50 10.62 9.44
N PHE A 123 11.30 10.30 8.98
CA PHE A 123 10.04 10.78 9.56
C PHE A 123 9.23 9.71 10.31
N ALA A 124 9.41 8.43 10.00
CA ALA A 124 8.67 7.39 10.71
C ALA A 124 9.29 7.10 12.09
N PRO A 125 8.45 6.86 13.11
CA PRO A 125 8.92 6.37 14.42
C PRO A 125 9.61 5.01 14.34
N ASP A 126 10.33 4.62 15.40
CA ASP A 126 11.08 3.35 15.42
C ASP A 126 10.16 2.15 15.24
N ASP A 127 9.08 2.08 16.06
CA ASP A 127 8.05 1.07 15.93
C ASP A 127 6.77 1.71 15.38
N HIS A 128 6.26 1.21 14.25
CA HIS A 128 5.04 1.71 13.64
C HIS A 128 4.42 0.68 12.68
N TRP A 129 3.15 0.89 12.35
CA TRP A 129 2.51 0.25 11.22
C TRP A 129 2.72 1.07 9.95
N TYR A 130 3.00 0.39 8.87
CA TYR A 130 3.09 1.00 7.54
C TYR A 130 1.93 0.53 6.67
N LEU A 131 1.09 1.48 6.23
CA LEU A 131 0.09 1.20 5.21
C LEU A 131 0.76 1.19 3.84
N GLN A 132 1.20 0.01 3.43
CA GLN A 132 1.91 -0.20 2.15
C GLN A 132 1.03 0.07 0.94
N THR A 133 -0.24 -0.32 0.99
CA THR A 133 -1.16 -0.19 -0.14
C THR A 133 -2.60 -0.20 0.36
N LEU A 134 -3.43 0.70 -0.20
CA LEU A 134 -4.88 0.69 -0.07
C LEU A 134 -5.49 0.92 -1.45
N GLY A 135 -6.32 0.01 -1.90
CA GLY A 135 -7.00 0.14 -3.19
C GLY A 135 -8.42 -0.45 -3.17
N VAL A 136 -9.33 0.22 -3.84
CA VAL A 136 -10.71 -0.23 -4.06
C VAL A 136 -10.91 -0.42 -5.56
N ASP A 137 -11.44 -1.58 -5.96
CA ASP A 137 -11.76 -1.85 -7.37
C ASP A 137 -12.58 -0.70 -7.96
N PRO A 138 -12.24 -0.16 -9.14
CA PRO A 138 -12.92 0.99 -9.73
C PRO A 138 -14.44 0.90 -9.77
N ILE A 139 -15.02 -0.29 -9.98
CA ILE A 139 -16.48 -0.52 -10.00
C ILE A 139 -17.13 -0.39 -8.61
N HIS A 140 -16.32 -0.38 -7.56
CA HIS A 140 -16.75 -0.31 -6.17
C HIS A 140 -16.33 0.99 -5.47
N GLN A 141 -15.58 1.88 -6.13
CA GLN A 141 -15.19 3.17 -5.57
C GLN A 141 -16.41 4.06 -5.23
N GLY A 142 -16.20 5.00 -4.30
CA GLY A 142 -17.27 5.91 -3.85
C GLY A 142 -18.31 5.28 -2.90
N LYS A 143 -18.22 4.00 -2.60
CA LYS A 143 -19.17 3.25 -1.75
C LYS A 143 -18.71 3.04 -0.30
N GLY A 144 -17.59 3.68 0.12
CA GLY A 144 -17.13 3.60 1.52
C GLY A 144 -16.17 2.46 1.84
N TYR A 145 -15.84 1.57 0.90
CA TYR A 145 -14.95 0.41 1.14
C TYR A 145 -13.57 0.77 1.68
N GLY A 146 -12.94 1.82 1.14
CA GLY A 146 -11.65 2.29 1.64
C GLY A 146 -11.74 2.81 3.08
N SER A 147 -12.82 3.52 3.43
CA SER A 147 -13.06 3.99 4.80
C SER A 147 -13.26 2.83 5.76
N LEU A 148 -14.02 1.81 5.35
CA LEU A 148 -14.28 0.62 6.16
C LEU A 148 -12.97 -0.12 6.51
N LEU A 149 -12.06 -0.31 5.53
CA LEU A 149 -10.75 -0.95 5.76
C LEU A 149 -9.88 -0.12 6.70
N MET A 150 -9.88 1.22 6.54
CA MET A 150 -9.14 2.12 7.45
C MET A 150 -9.69 2.03 8.87
N GLU A 151 -10.99 2.20 9.05
CA GLU A 151 -11.65 2.16 10.36
C GLU A 151 -11.42 0.84 11.08
N TYR A 152 -11.49 -0.28 10.38
CA TYR A 152 -11.23 -1.60 10.93
C TYR A 152 -9.82 -1.71 11.51
N MET A 153 -8.81 -1.35 10.69
CA MET A 153 -7.43 -1.51 11.13
C MET A 153 -7.03 -0.49 12.20
N LEU A 154 -7.54 0.74 12.11
CA LEU A 154 -7.30 1.75 13.14
C LEU A 154 -7.87 1.33 14.50
N GLU A 155 -9.10 0.80 14.53
CA GLU A 155 -9.69 0.25 15.75
C GLU A 155 -8.86 -0.90 16.31
N LYS A 156 -8.44 -1.84 15.45
CA LYS A 156 -7.58 -2.95 15.84
C LYS A 156 -6.26 -2.49 16.46
N ILE A 157 -5.57 -1.54 15.83
CA ILE A 157 -4.31 -0.99 16.34
C ILE A 157 -4.54 -0.24 17.66
N ASP A 158 -5.53 0.65 17.72
CA ASP A 158 -5.78 1.50 18.87
C ASP A 158 -6.22 0.68 20.11
N THR A 159 -6.85 -0.47 19.92
CA THR A 159 -7.35 -1.32 21.02
C THR A 159 -6.38 -2.41 21.47
N SER A 160 -5.47 -2.89 20.59
CA SER A 160 -4.56 -3.98 20.92
C SER A 160 -3.19 -3.49 21.41
N LYS A 161 -2.40 -2.94 20.50
CA LYS A 161 -1.09 -2.35 20.75
C LYS A 161 -1.01 -1.04 19.97
N PRO A 162 -1.36 0.10 20.60
CA PRO A 162 -1.31 1.38 19.92
C PRO A 162 0.09 1.69 19.42
N LEU A 163 0.21 1.87 18.12
CA LEU A 163 1.45 2.26 17.43
C LEU A 163 1.13 3.37 16.43
N PRO A 164 2.08 4.25 16.14
CA PRO A 164 1.96 5.20 15.03
C PRO A 164 1.75 4.46 13.71
N ILE A 165 1.19 5.18 12.73
CA ILE A 165 0.98 4.64 11.38
C ILE A 165 1.59 5.60 10.38
N PHE A 166 2.43 5.08 9.48
CA PHE A 166 3.05 5.83 8.41
C PHE A 166 2.54 5.38 7.04
N LEU A 167 2.45 6.29 6.09
CA LEU A 167 2.10 6.01 4.69
C LEU A 167 2.63 7.10 3.77
N GLU A 168 2.71 6.80 2.47
CA GLU A 168 2.86 7.79 1.42
C GLU A 168 1.71 7.72 0.40
N THR A 169 1.49 8.83 -0.31
CA THR A 169 0.53 8.94 -1.41
C THR A 169 0.95 10.01 -2.40
N SER A 170 0.50 9.86 -3.65
CA SER A 170 0.88 10.73 -4.76
C SER A 170 -0.29 11.56 -5.29
N THR A 171 -1.39 11.66 -4.55
CA THR A 171 -2.55 12.47 -4.93
C THR A 171 -3.12 13.27 -3.77
N GLU A 172 -3.47 14.52 -4.02
CA GLU A 172 -4.06 15.40 -3.00
C GLU A 172 -5.42 14.90 -2.49
N ILE A 173 -6.18 14.20 -3.33
CA ILE A 173 -7.45 13.60 -2.93
C ILE A 173 -7.24 12.53 -1.84
N ASN A 174 -6.18 11.75 -1.95
CA ASN A 174 -5.82 10.75 -0.94
C ASN A 174 -5.32 11.42 0.35
N VAL A 175 -4.58 12.54 0.26
CA VAL A 175 -4.21 13.33 1.45
C VAL A 175 -5.45 13.77 2.21
N LYS A 176 -6.47 14.30 1.51
CA LYS A 176 -7.76 14.68 2.12
C LYS A 176 -8.48 13.47 2.73
N PHE A 177 -8.41 12.32 2.08
CA PHE A 177 -8.96 11.06 2.59
C PHE A 177 -8.29 10.66 3.90
N TYR A 178 -6.95 10.58 3.95
CA TYR A 178 -6.22 10.14 5.16
C TYR A 178 -6.32 11.13 6.32
N LYS A 179 -6.38 12.45 6.05
CA LYS A 179 -6.59 13.46 7.11
C LYS A 179 -7.86 13.24 7.93
N ARG A 180 -8.92 12.67 7.35
CA ARG A 180 -10.15 12.32 8.09
C ARG A 180 -9.93 11.25 9.16
N PHE A 181 -8.86 10.46 9.05
CA PHE A 181 -8.47 9.42 9.98
C PHE A 181 -7.37 9.86 10.97
N GLY A 182 -7.07 11.16 11.02
CA GLY A 182 -6.08 11.72 11.94
C GLY A 182 -4.64 11.65 11.45
N PHE A 183 -4.42 11.44 10.14
CA PHE A 183 -3.08 11.56 9.57
C PHE A 183 -2.70 13.01 9.31
N GLU A 184 -1.44 13.35 9.56
CA GLU A 184 -0.84 14.64 9.29
C GLU A 184 0.28 14.49 8.26
N VAL A 185 0.45 15.50 7.40
CA VAL A 185 1.55 15.53 6.42
C VAL A 185 2.84 15.89 7.15
N VAL A 186 3.81 15.00 7.13
CA VAL A 186 5.14 15.20 7.72
C VAL A 186 6.19 15.58 6.69
N SER A 187 5.99 15.22 5.43
CA SER A 187 6.85 15.59 4.31
C SER A 187 6.06 15.70 3.03
N LYS A 188 6.46 16.61 2.15
CA LYS A 188 5.90 16.79 0.80
C LYS A 188 7.01 17.20 -0.15
N GLY A 189 7.06 16.64 -1.34
CA GLY A 189 8.01 17.02 -2.36
C GLY A 189 7.86 16.26 -3.66
N ILE A 190 8.66 16.64 -4.65
CA ILE A 190 8.78 15.90 -5.91
C ILE A 190 9.85 14.83 -5.72
N ILE A 191 9.55 13.60 -6.09
CA ILE A 191 10.52 12.50 -6.07
C ILE A 191 11.68 12.85 -7.01
N PRO A 192 12.95 12.76 -6.57
CA PRO A 192 14.11 13.13 -7.38
C PRO A 192 14.13 12.43 -8.74
N ASN A 193 14.42 13.20 -9.79
CA ASN A 193 14.46 12.76 -11.19
C ASN A 193 13.11 12.29 -11.76
N THR A 194 12.00 12.70 -11.15
CA THR A 194 10.64 12.44 -11.61
C THR A 194 9.82 13.74 -11.65
N ASP A 195 8.60 13.66 -12.18
CA ASP A 195 7.56 14.69 -12.08
C ASP A 195 6.47 14.31 -11.06
N VAL A 196 6.70 13.27 -10.27
CA VAL A 196 5.72 12.75 -9.29
C VAL A 196 5.85 13.52 -7.99
N GLU A 197 4.79 14.24 -7.62
CA GLU A 197 4.64 14.82 -6.30
C GLU A 197 4.16 13.76 -5.31
N GLN A 198 4.75 13.73 -4.11
CA GLN A 198 4.43 12.75 -3.09
C GLN A 198 4.28 13.41 -1.72
N TRP A 199 3.35 12.91 -0.93
CA TRP A 199 3.10 13.28 0.46
C TRP A 199 3.39 12.07 1.34
N HIS A 200 4.08 12.31 2.45
CA HIS A 200 4.30 11.34 3.50
C HIS A 200 3.48 11.76 4.71
N LEU A 201 2.71 10.83 5.25
CA LEU A 201 1.76 11.13 6.33
C LEU A 201 2.02 10.21 7.51
N LEU A 202 1.86 10.79 8.69
CA LEU A 202 1.99 10.10 9.97
C LEU A 202 0.69 10.28 10.78
N ARG A 203 0.20 9.20 11.36
CA ARG A 203 -0.80 9.22 12.42
C ARG A 203 -0.12 8.82 13.72
N SER A 204 -0.04 9.76 14.65
CA SER A 204 0.47 9.50 16.00
C SER A 204 -0.52 8.66 16.81
N VAL A 205 -0.01 8.00 17.83
CA VAL A 205 -0.87 7.31 18.83
C VAL A 205 -1.79 8.33 19.46
N LYS A 206 -3.08 8.01 19.57
CA LYS A 206 -4.03 8.84 20.35
C LYS A 206 -3.63 8.79 21.82
N GLN A 207 -3.43 9.95 22.41
CA GLN A 207 -3.25 10.11 23.86
C GLN A 207 -4.55 9.87 24.60
#